data_2f1749aa1e6f7c462f0763861dbb1468
#
_entry.id   2f1749aa1e6f7c462f0763861dbb1468
#
_cell.length_a   1.000
_cell.length_b   1.000
_cell.length_c   1.000
_cell.angle_alpha   90.00
_cell.angle_beta   90.00
_cell.angle_gamma   90.00
#
_symmetry.space_group_name_H-M   'P 1'
#
loop_
_entity.id
_entity.type
_entity.pdbx_description
1 polymer ?
#
loop_
_entity_poly.entity_id
_entity_poly.type
_entity_poly.pdbx_seq_one_letter_code
_entity_poly.pdbx_strand_id
1 'polypeptide(L)'
;MLFENVHGAVDIKNQAIHLEDLSMRALDADMKAVMVYKAGSPRGGYAGFDFKIRNINIAKLVDFVPALDTIVPMLRSFKGRVMFDVAADARLDSAMNIRIPTLRSAIHIKGDSLVLMDGETFAEISKMLMFKN
;
A
#
# COMPACT_ATOMS: atom_id res chain seq x y z
N MET A 1 -18.12 6.39 -0.62
CA MET A 1 -17.01 6.56 -1.60
C MET A 1 -17.32 5.75 -2.86
N LEU A 2 -17.19 6.35 -4.02
CA LEU A 2 -17.44 5.69 -5.28
C LEU A 2 -16.12 5.30 -5.94
N PHE A 3 -15.98 4.03 -6.25
CA PHE A 3 -14.85 3.52 -7.03
C PHE A 3 -15.28 3.31 -8.47
N GLU A 4 -14.49 3.83 -9.39
CA GLU A 4 -14.75 3.76 -10.82
C GLU A 4 -13.61 3.05 -11.55
N ASN A 5 -13.92 2.43 -12.67
CA ASN A 5 -12.92 1.80 -13.54
C ASN A 5 -12.04 0.79 -12.81
N VAL A 6 -12.63 0.03 -11.88
CA VAL A 6 -11.89 -0.98 -11.13
C VAL A 6 -11.56 -2.15 -12.06
N HIS A 7 -10.29 -2.43 -12.20
CA HIS A 7 -9.84 -3.59 -12.98
C HIS A 7 -8.47 -4.04 -12.47
N GLY A 8 -8.12 -5.25 -12.79
CA GLY A 8 -6.87 -5.84 -12.36
C GLY A 8 -6.75 -7.27 -12.84
N ALA A 9 -5.67 -7.91 -12.45
CA ALA A 9 -5.41 -9.30 -12.78
C ALA A 9 -5.12 -10.08 -11.49
N VAL A 10 -5.65 -11.30 -11.42
CA VAL A 10 -5.38 -12.21 -10.31
C VAL A 10 -4.60 -13.39 -10.86
N ASP A 11 -3.45 -13.67 -10.28
CA ASP A 11 -2.62 -14.79 -10.63
C ASP A 11 -2.48 -15.70 -9.39
N ILE A 12 -2.80 -16.97 -9.57
CA ILE A 12 -2.68 -17.97 -8.50
C ILE A 12 -1.64 -18.99 -8.95
N LYS A 13 -0.52 -19.01 -8.22
CA LYS A 13 0.61 -19.84 -8.61
C LYS A 13 1.42 -20.23 -7.38
N ASN A 14 1.77 -21.50 -7.26
CA ASN A 14 2.63 -22.00 -6.19
C ASN A 14 2.13 -21.63 -4.78
N GLN A 15 0.82 -21.80 -4.54
CA GLN A 15 0.17 -21.48 -3.28
C GLN A 15 0.21 -19.98 -2.94
N ALA A 16 0.40 -19.14 -3.94
CA ALA A 16 0.39 -17.70 -3.78
C ALA A 16 -0.73 -17.09 -4.62
N ILE A 17 -1.35 -16.07 -4.08
CA ILE A 17 -2.32 -15.25 -4.80
C ILE A 17 -1.67 -13.89 -5.01
N HIS A 18 -1.52 -13.51 -6.27
CA HIS A 18 -1.03 -12.19 -6.66
C HIS A 18 -2.17 -11.41 -7.28
N LEU A 19 -2.49 -10.28 -6.71
CA LEU A 19 -3.37 -9.32 -7.35
C LEU A 19 -2.47 -8.25 -7.94
N GLU A 20 -2.33 -8.29 -9.27
CA GLU A 20 -1.42 -7.41 -9.98
C GLU A 20 -2.19 -6.33 -10.73
N ASP A 21 -1.57 -5.17 -10.84
CA ASP A 21 -2.08 -4.07 -11.66
C ASP A 21 -3.53 -3.72 -11.36
N LEU A 22 -3.96 -3.86 -10.10
CA LEU A 22 -5.27 -3.40 -9.70
C LEU A 22 -5.31 -1.88 -9.89
N SER A 23 -6.20 -1.41 -10.74
CA SER A 23 -6.37 0.00 -11.04
C SER A 23 -7.81 0.40 -10.73
N MET A 24 -7.97 1.59 -10.18
CA MET A 24 -9.29 2.13 -9.91
C MET A 24 -9.21 3.65 -9.84
N ARG A 25 -10.36 4.29 -9.89
CA ARG A 25 -10.47 5.73 -9.71
C ARG A 25 -11.46 6.02 -8.58
N ALA A 26 -11.03 6.84 -7.64
CA ALA A 26 -11.87 7.28 -6.53
C ALA A 26 -11.34 8.62 -6.01
N LEU A 27 -12.20 9.44 -5.42
CA LEU A 27 -11.83 10.74 -4.86
C LEU A 27 -11.11 11.63 -5.89
N ASP A 28 -11.51 11.52 -7.17
CA ASP A 28 -10.89 12.24 -8.29
C ASP A 28 -9.39 11.94 -8.43
N ALA A 29 -8.97 10.74 -8.06
CA ALA A 29 -7.57 10.32 -8.13
C ALA A 29 -7.47 8.94 -8.75
N ASP A 30 -6.34 8.68 -9.40
CA ASP A 30 -6.02 7.38 -9.92
C ASP A 30 -5.31 6.56 -8.84
N MET A 31 -5.76 5.34 -8.65
CA MET A 31 -5.23 4.44 -7.63
C MET A 31 -4.76 3.15 -8.27
N LYS A 32 -3.64 2.64 -7.77
CA LYS A 32 -3.08 1.35 -8.20
C LYS A 32 -2.67 0.56 -6.98
N ALA A 33 -2.83 -0.75 -7.06
CA ALA A 33 -2.43 -1.63 -5.98
C ALA A 33 -1.85 -2.93 -6.51
N VAL A 34 -0.89 -3.44 -5.77
CA VAL A 34 -0.37 -4.80 -5.91
C VAL A 34 -0.53 -5.46 -4.55
N MET A 35 -1.07 -6.66 -4.52
CA MET A 35 -1.25 -7.41 -3.29
C MET A 35 -0.74 -8.83 -3.49
N VAL A 36 -0.11 -9.37 -2.46
CA VAL A 36 0.40 -10.73 -2.46
C VAL A 36 -0.05 -11.41 -1.17
N TYR A 37 -0.62 -12.59 -1.31
CA TYR A 37 -0.93 -13.48 -0.21
C TYR A 37 -0.35 -14.83 -0.53
N LYS A 38 0.54 -15.32 0.31
CA LYS A 38 1.19 -16.59 0.10
C LYS A 38 0.89 -17.50 1.28
N ALA A 39 0.19 -18.59 0.99
CA ALA A 39 -0.04 -19.62 1.99
C ALA A 39 1.28 -20.29 2.30
N GLY A 40 1.56 -20.50 3.57
CA GLY A 40 2.81 -21.08 3.97
C GLY A 40 2.80 -22.59 3.93
N SER A 41 3.98 -23.13 3.86
CA SER A 41 4.31 -24.44 4.35
C SER A 41 4.07 -24.48 5.87
N PRO A 42 4.48 -25.53 6.58
CA PRO A 42 4.38 -25.55 8.06
C PRO A 42 4.96 -24.32 8.77
N ARG A 43 5.74 -23.51 8.07
CA ARG A 43 6.37 -22.33 8.64
C ARG A 43 5.50 -21.08 8.61
N GLY A 44 4.29 -21.16 8.03
CA GLY A 44 3.41 -20.03 7.88
C GLY A 44 3.50 -19.38 6.51
N GLY A 45 2.98 -18.18 6.35
CA GLY A 45 2.85 -17.52 5.07
C GLY A 45 3.39 -16.10 5.04
N TYR A 46 2.96 -15.38 4.02
CA TYR A 46 3.37 -14.00 3.78
C TYR A 46 2.18 -13.24 3.19
N ALA A 47 2.01 -11.99 3.62
CA ALA A 47 1.02 -11.10 3.03
C ALA A 47 1.63 -9.71 2.90
N GLY A 48 1.30 -9.03 1.82
CA GLY A 48 1.80 -7.68 1.60
C GLY A 48 1.03 -6.94 0.53
N PHE A 49 1.17 -5.64 0.53
CA PHE A 49 0.56 -4.80 -0.49
C PHE A 49 1.42 -3.56 -0.73
N ASP A 50 1.25 -2.99 -1.93
CA ASP A 50 1.77 -1.69 -2.31
C ASP A 50 0.60 -0.94 -2.94
N PHE A 51 0.20 0.18 -2.35
CA PHE A 51 -0.94 0.96 -2.77
C PHE A 51 -0.48 2.36 -3.13
N LYS A 52 -0.84 2.83 -4.32
CA LYS A 52 -0.44 4.14 -4.82
C LYS A 52 -1.67 4.95 -5.19
N ILE A 53 -1.70 6.19 -4.73
CA ILE A 53 -2.71 7.17 -5.11
C ILE A 53 -1.98 8.31 -5.79
N ARG A 54 -2.39 8.64 -7.01
CA ARG A 54 -1.77 9.72 -7.77
C ARG A 54 -2.70 10.92 -7.84
N ASN A 55 -2.13 12.08 -7.64
CA ASN A 55 -2.82 13.35 -7.86
C ASN A 55 -4.07 13.52 -7.01
N ILE A 56 -3.99 13.16 -5.73
CA ILE A 56 -5.11 13.33 -4.80
C ILE A 56 -4.98 14.65 -4.03
N ASN A 57 -6.12 15.29 -3.79
CA ASN A 57 -6.16 16.46 -2.90
C ASN A 57 -5.80 16.03 -1.47
N ILE A 58 -4.93 16.80 -0.81
CA ILE A 58 -4.45 16.45 0.54
C ILE A 58 -5.61 16.30 1.52
N ALA A 59 -6.59 17.21 1.48
CA ALA A 59 -7.72 17.15 2.41
C ALA A 59 -8.50 15.84 2.23
N LYS A 60 -8.72 15.42 0.99
CA LYS A 60 -9.40 14.15 0.70
C LYS A 60 -8.56 12.95 1.12
N LEU A 61 -7.23 13.03 0.97
CA LEU A 61 -6.34 11.97 1.41
C LEU A 61 -6.41 11.79 2.92
N VAL A 62 -6.38 12.87 3.69
CA VAL A 62 -6.45 12.79 5.16
C VAL A 62 -7.81 12.25 5.61
N ASP A 63 -8.89 12.63 4.92
CA ASP A 63 -10.22 12.09 5.22
C ASP A 63 -10.31 10.60 4.91
N PHE A 64 -9.63 10.16 3.86
CA PHE A 64 -9.60 8.75 3.46
C PHE A 64 -8.74 7.90 4.42
N VAL A 65 -7.63 8.46 4.89
CA VAL A 65 -6.71 7.77 5.80
C VAL A 65 -6.47 8.68 7.02
N PRO A 66 -7.41 8.68 7.98
CA PRO A 66 -7.32 9.59 9.15
C PRO A 66 -6.05 9.41 9.97
N ALA A 67 -5.43 8.23 9.94
CA ALA A 67 -4.18 7.98 10.66
C ALA A 67 -3.05 8.91 10.21
N LEU A 68 -3.10 9.44 8.99
CA LEU A 68 -2.09 10.37 8.51
C LEU A 68 -2.03 11.64 9.33
N ASP A 69 -3.15 12.09 9.87
CA ASP A 69 -3.21 13.27 10.72
C ASP A 69 -2.44 13.06 12.03
N THR A 70 -2.35 11.83 12.49
CA THR A 70 -1.57 11.46 13.67
C THR A 70 -0.07 11.33 13.33
N ILE A 71 0.24 10.78 12.16
CA ILE A 71 1.62 10.58 11.73
C ILE A 71 2.27 11.90 11.33
N VAL A 72 1.53 12.73 10.57
CA VAL A 72 2.02 14.03 10.09
C VAL A 72 0.94 15.07 10.40
N PRO A 73 0.89 15.59 11.64
CA PRO A 73 -0.19 16.48 12.06
C PRO A 73 -0.35 17.73 11.20
N MET A 74 0.72 18.20 10.56
CA MET A 74 0.66 19.40 9.75
C MET A 74 0.15 19.19 8.32
N LEU A 75 -0.21 17.97 7.94
CA LEU A 75 -0.70 17.70 6.58
C LEU A 75 -1.92 18.53 6.22
N ARG A 76 -2.81 18.78 7.20
CA ARG A 76 -4.02 19.55 6.95
C ARG A 76 -3.74 21.01 6.59
N SER A 77 -2.56 21.52 6.94
CA SER A 77 -2.19 22.89 6.59
C SER A 77 -1.62 23.01 5.19
N PHE A 78 -1.31 21.92 4.52
CA PHE A 78 -0.89 21.94 3.12
C PHE A 78 -2.11 21.93 2.21
N LYS A 79 -2.01 22.67 1.11
CA LYS A 79 -3.06 22.69 0.09
C LYS A 79 -2.48 22.15 -1.21
N GLY A 80 -3.37 21.62 -2.04
CA GLY A 80 -2.98 21.12 -3.35
C GLY A 80 -3.09 19.61 -3.45
N ARG A 81 -2.45 19.07 -4.45
CA ARG A 81 -2.55 17.67 -4.80
C ARG A 81 -1.20 17.00 -4.59
N VAL A 82 -1.25 15.76 -4.16
CA VAL A 82 -0.05 14.98 -3.84
C VAL A 82 -0.14 13.58 -4.42
N MET A 83 1.01 12.94 -4.50
CA MET A 83 1.13 11.51 -4.73
C MET A 83 1.34 10.85 -3.37
N PHE A 84 0.62 9.76 -3.14
CA PHE A 84 0.70 9.01 -1.88
C PHE A 84 0.95 7.54 -2.21
N ASP A 85 2.01 6.99 -1.62
CA ASP A 85 2.33 5.58 -1.72
C ASP A 85 2.40 4.99 -0.32
N VAL A 86 1.79 3.83 -0.13
CA VAL A 86 1.91 3.09 1.11
C VAL A 86 2.16 1.62 0.78
N ALA A 87 3.12 1.03 1.47
CA ALA A 87 3.40 -0.38 1.36
C ALA A 87 3.51 -0.98 2.74
N ALA A 88 3.07 -2.23 2.87
CA ALA A 88 3.22 -2.96 4.12
C ALA A 88 3.31 -4.45 3.80
N ASP A 89 4.07 -5.17 4.60
CA ASP A 89 4.10 -6.62 4.53
C ASP A 89 4.36 -7.22 5.91
N ALA A 90 4.03 -8.50 6.04
CA ALA A 90 4.26 -9.23 7.28
C ALA A 90 4.34 -10.73 6.99
N ARG A 91 5.01 -11.44 7.89
CA ARG A 91 4.93 -12.90 7.92
C ARG A 91 3.69 -13.33 8.68
N LEU A 92 3.17 -14.48 8.31
CA LEU A 92 2.02 -15.09 8.94
C LEU A 92 2.47 -16.37 9.64
N ASP A 93 1.87 -16.67 10.79
CA ASP A 93 2.15 -17.94 11.47
C ASP A 93 1.37 -19.09 10.82
N SER A 94 1.51 -20.29 11.34
CA SER A 94 0.84 -21.47 10.78
C SER A 94 -0.69 -21.39 10.86
N ALA A 95 -1.22 -20.55 11.75
CA ALA A 95 -2.65 -20.29 11.86
C ALA A 95 -3.07 -19.07 11.04
N MET A 96 -2.17 -18.52 10.22
CA MET A 96 -2.40 -17.38 9.33
C MET A 96 -2.66 -16.07 10.08
N ASN A 97 -2.19 -15.94 11.31
CA ASN A 97 -2.20 -14.69 12.05
C ASN A 97 -0.93 -13.90 11.75
N ILE A 98 -1.03 -12.57 11.76
CA ILE A 98 0.12 -11.70 11.51
C ILE A 98 1.13 -11.83 12.65
N ARG A 99 2.38 -12.10 12.28
CA ARG A 99 3.49 -12.09 13.23
C ARG A 99 3.98 -10.65 13.37
N ILE A 100 3.49 -9.96 14.39
CA ILE A 100 3.73 -8.53 14.59
C ILE A 100 5.22 -8.13 14.48
N PRO A 101 6.18 -8.88 15.07
CA PRO A 101 7.60 -8.51 14.92
C PRO A 101 8.11 -8.48 13.46
N THR A 102 7.39 -9.08 12.53
CA THR A 102 7.78 -9.10 11.11
C THR A 102 7.07 -8.02 10.30
N LEU A 103 6.15 -7.28 10.91
CA LEU A 103 5.39 -6.25 10.20
C LEU A 103 6.29 -5.09 9.80
N ARG A 104 6.27 -4.74 8.53
CA ARG A 104 6.96 -3.58 8.00
C ARG A 104 5.95 -2.71 7.27
N SER A 105 6.13 -1.39 7.37
CA SER A 105 5.31 -0.45 6.63
C SER A 105 6.14 0.77 6.24
N ALA A 106 5.79 1.36 5.12
CA ALA A 106 6.46 2.56 4.62
C ALA A 106 5.44 3.45 3.93
N ILE A 107 5.65 4.76 4.05
CA ILE A 107 4.80 5.77 3.46
C ILE A 107 5.67 6.74 2.68
N HIS A 108 5.19 7.12 1.49
CA HIS A 108 5.83 8.13 0.66
C HIS A 108 4.76 9.13 0.22
N ILE A 109 4.93 10.39 0.58
CA ILE A 109 4.03 11.47 0.18
C ILE A 109 4.85 12.52 -0.53
N LYS A 110 4.44 12.92 -1.73
CA LYS A 110 5.14 13.93 -2.52
C LYS A 110 4.17 14.93 -3.11
N GLY A 111 4.43 16.20 -2.90
CA GLY A 111 3.73 17.33 -3.50
C GLY A 111 4.72 18.41 -3.91
N ASP A 112 4.22 19.56 -4.30
CA ASP A 112 5.08 20.64 -4.82
C ASP A 112 6.09 21.15 -3.76
N SER A 113 5.69 21.16 -2.51
CA SER A 113 6.54 21.66 -1.42
C SER A 113 6.59 20.71 -0.24
N LEU A 114 6.17 19.45 -0.44
CA LEU A 114 6.14 18.44 0.60
C LEU A 114 6.70 17.13 0.07
N VAL A 115 7.70 16.61 0.75
CA VAL A 115 8.19 15.25 0.50
C VAL A 115 8.35 14.58 1.85
N LEU A 116 7.71 13.42 2.00
CA LEU A 116 7.85 12.55 3.17
C LEU A 116 8.03 11.15 2.64
N MET A 117 9.13 10.48 3.01
CA MET A 117 9.36 9.12 2.55
C MET A 117 10.16 8.31 3.56
N ASP A 118 9.90 7.02 3.58
CA ASP A 118 10.76 6.02 4.17
C ASP A 118 11.28 5.14 3.02
N GLY A 119 12.28 5.66 2.32
CA GLY A 119 12.74 5.07 1.07
C GLY A 119 13.32 3.68 1.21
N GLU A 120 14.07 3.43 2.27
CA GLU A 120 14.71 2.13 2.48
C GLU A 120 13.70 1.02 2.74
N THR A 121 12.80 1.22 3.69
CA THR A 121 11.78 0.23 4.00
C THR A 121 10.82 0.04 2.82
N PHE A 122 10.45 1.13 2.16
CA PHE A 122 9.58 1.06 0.99
C PHE A 122 10.21 0.21 -0.12
N ALA A 123 11.50 0.43 -0.39
CA ALA A 123 12.21 -0.33 -1.42
C ALA A 123 12.28 -1.82 -1.08
N GLU A 124 12.52 -2.17 0.19
CA GLU A 124 12.55 -3.56 0.62
C GLU A 124 11.21 -4.24 0.44
N ILE A 125 10.12 -3.60 0.84
CA ILE A 125 8.78 -4.16 0.68
C ILE A 125 8.44 -4.32 -0.80
N SER A 126 8.68 -3.29 -1.60
CA SER A 126 8.41 -3.33 -3.03
C SER A 126 9.18 -4.46 -3.72
N LYS A 127 10.44 -4.64 -3.33
CA LYS A 127 11.27 -5.72 -3.87
C LYS A 127 10.68 -7.08 -3.56
N MET A 128 10.20 -7.29 -2.32
CA MET A 128 9.57 -8.54 -1.92
C MET A 128 8.28 -8.81 -2.71
N LEU A 129 7.48 -7.77 -2.94
CA LEU A 129 6.23 -7.89 -3.67
C LEU A 129 6.47 -8.19 -5.15
N MET A 130 7.50 -7.58 -5.74
CA MET A 130 7.77 -7.72 -7.17
C MET A 130 8.49 -9.00 -7.53
N PHE A 131 9.33 -9.53 -6.64
CA PHE A 131 10.14 -10.72 -6.93
C PHE A 131 9.61 -12.00 -6.33
N LYS A 132 8.49 -11.97 -5.64
CA LYS A 132 7.85 -13.17 -5.12
C LYS A 132 6.92 -13.76 -6.15
N ASN A 133 7.43 -14.61 -6.94
CA ASN A 133 6.62 -15.33 -7.93
C ASN A 133 6.31 -16.72 -7.49
#